data_4d192baf98a68cfab202ce43d241d24b
#
_entry.id   4d192baf98a68cfab202ce43d241d24b
#
_cell.length_a   1.000
_cell.length_b   1.000
_cell.length_c   1.000
_cell.angle_alpha   90.00
_cell.angle_beta   90.00
_cell.angle_gamma   90.00
#
_symmetry.space_group_name_H-M   'P 1'
#
loop_
_entity.id
_entity.type
_entity.pdbx_description
1 polymer ?
#
loop_
_entity_poly.entity_id
_entity_poly.type
_entity_poly.pdbx_seq_one_letter_code
_entity_poly.pdbx_strand_id
1 'polypeptide(L)'
;MKGLVKVNLGCGPKGKDDWVNVDYGILALLAKYPFLKKIAMRIGILPKRYTKWEWPKNLVIHDCRKKLPFKDNQMDYVYTSHLIEHFSKYEAINMLNECFRILKPGGYIRVIVPDLELLARKYVECDHNFFLANTDKRHAKDIVLADLFNMWFYTEKNREPISSFYGSLYHKFTRGHKWLYDFESLSLMLKDCGFIDIKRRKYREGNVPDLEFLDHFQETSLYVEAMKPTHTNPKLLESFLR
;
A
#
# COMPACT_ATOMS: atom_id res chain seq x y z
N MET A 1 3.94 -15.77 27.39
CA MET A 1 3.08 -14.78 26.69
C MET A 1 3.10 -15.13 25.21
N LYS A 2 1.94 -15.33 24.55
CA LYS A 2 1.91 -15.47 23.08
C LYS A 2 2.36 -14.13 22.49
N GLY A 3 3.36 -14.16 21.61
CA GLY A 3 3.84 -12.96 20.94
C GLY A 3 2.71 -12.28 20.12
N LEU A 4 2.84 -10.98 19.89
CA LEU A 4 1.93 -10.18 19.06
C LEU A 4 1.91 -10.74 17.62
N VAL A 5 0.73 -10.90 17.04
CA VAL A 5 0.55 -11.36 15.66
C VAL A 5 0.31 -10.14 14.76
N LYS A 6 1.24 -9.89 13.85
CA LYS A 6 1.31 -8.67 13.04
C LYS A 6 1.34 -9.04 11.55
N VAL A 7 0.59 -8.32 10.71
CA VAL A 7 0.59 -8.54 9.26
C VAL A 7 0.87 -7.25 8.50
N ASN A 8 1.73 -7.33 7.49
CA ASN A 8 2.06 -6.26 6.55
C ASN A 8 1.53 -6.65 5.17
N LEU A 9 0.51 -5.94 4.70
CA LEU A 9 -0.18 -6.17 3.43
C LEU A 9 0.38 -5.26 2.34
N GLY A 10 0.81 -5.83 1.23
CA GLY A 10 1.54 -5.12 0.18
C GLY A 10 2.97 -4.77 0.62
N CYS A 11 3.64 -5.70 1.30
CA CYS A 11 4.92 -5.45 1.97
C CYS A 11 6.04 -5.01 1.02
N GLY A 12 5.99 -5.36 -0.25
CA GLY A 12 7.12 -5.13 -1.15
C GLY A 12 8.41 -5.75 -0.61
N PRO A 13 9.57 -5.22 -1.03
CA PRO A 13 10.86 -5.65 -0.51
C PRO A 13 11.21 -5.08 0.87
N LYS A 14 10.27 -4.38 1.52
CA LYS A 14 10.48 -3.67 2.78
C LYS A 14 9.76 -4.31 3.97
N GLY A 15 9.42 -5.59 3.86
CA GLY A 15 8.82 -6.33 4.96
C GLY A 15 9.83 -6.65 6.08
N LYS A 16 9.35 -6.78 7.31
CA LYS A 16 10.14 -7.13 8.50
C LYS A 16 9.90 -8.59 8.88
N ASP A 17 10.95 -9.34 9.23
CA ASP A 17 10.88 -10.81 9.41
C ASP A 17 9.96 -11.27 10.55
N ASP A 18 9.70 -10.44 11.56
CA ASP A 18 8.79 -10.74 12.66
C ASP A 18 7.31 -10.37 12.39
N TRP A 19 7.02 -9.92 11.16
CA TRP A 19 5.68 -9.70 10.62
C TRP A 19 5.31 -10.80 9.62
N VAL A 20 4.04 -11.15 9.51
CA VAL A 20 3.54 -11.91 8.38
C VAL A 20 3.50 -10.97 7.18
N ASN A 21 4.34 -11.20 6.18
CA ASN A 21 4.47 -10.33 5.02
C ASN A 21 3.65 -10.88 3.85
N VAL A 22 2.71 -10.09 3.34
CA VAL A 22 1.83 -10.49 2.24
C VAL A 22 2.07 -9.60 1.04
N ASP A 23 2.28 -10.20 -0.13
CA ASP A 23 2.38 -9.47 -1.38
C ASP A 23 1.92 -10.33 -2.56
N TYR A 24 1.65 -9.69 -3.69
CA TYR A 24 1.17 -10.35 -4.89
C TYR A 24 1.79 -9.74 -6.15
N GLY A 25 2.16 -10.60 -7.07
CA GLY A 25 2.68 -10.21 -8.36
C GLY A 25 3.96 -10.95 -8.73
N ILE A 26 4.45 -10.67 -9.92
CA ILE A 26 5.59 -11.39 -10.48
C ILE A 26 6.87 -11.21 -9.64
N LEU A 27 7.10 -10.02 -9.08
CA LEU A 27 8.29 -9.76 -8.29
C LEU A 27 8.26 -10.50 -6.95
N ALA A 28 7.10 -10.54 -6.28
CA ALA A 28 6.88 -11.28 -5.05
C ALA A 28 7.06 -12.80 -5.31
N LEU A 29 6.51 -13.31 -6.42
CA LEU A 29 6.68 -14.71 -6.82
C LEU A 29 8.15 -15.06 -7.07
N LEU A 30 8.87 -14.23 -7.83
CA LEU A 30 10.31 -14.42 -8.08
C LEU A 30 11.16 -14.31 -6.82
N ALA A 31 10.74 -13.49 -5.86
CA ALA A 31 11.40 -13.39 -4.57
C ALA A 31 11.23 -14.67 -3.75
N LYS A 32 10.01 -15.21 -3.73
CA LYS A 32 9.70 -16.45 -2.99
C LYS A 32 10.37 -17.68 -3.57
N TYR A 33 10.60 -17.73 -4.89
CA TYR A 33 11.18 -18.87 -5.60
C TYR A 33 12.49 -18.47 -6.30
N PRO A 34 13.65 -18.52 -5.62
CA PRO A 34 14.94 -18.03 -6.15
C PRO A 34 15.36 -18.68 -7.47
N PHE A 35 14.94 -19.93 -7.71
CA PHE A 35 15.25 -20.61 -8.97
C PHE A 35 14.53 -19.96 -10.16
N LEU A 36 13.25 -19.54 -9.99
CA LEU A 36 12.52 -18.78 -10.99
C LEU A 36 13.16 -17.41 -11.25
N LYS A 37 13.66 -16.76 -10.20
CA LYS A 37 14.42 -15.51 -10.31
C LYS A 37 15.66 -15.70 -11.19
N LYS A 38 16.43 -16.79 -10.98
CA LYS A 38 17.62 -17.12 -11.80
C LYS A 38 17.26 -17.33 -13.27
N ILE A 39 16.16 -18.06 -13.56
CA ILE A 39 15.66 -18.26 -14.92
C ILE A 39 15.26 -16.91 -15.54
N ALA A 40 14.44 -16.12 -14.85
CA ALA A 40 13.98 -14.81 -15.32
C ALA A 40 15.15 -13.84 -15.62
N MET A 41 16.21 -13.91 -14.83
CA MET A 41 17.45 -13.16 -15.09
C MET A 41 18.17 -13.67 -16.35
N ARG A 42 18.30 -14.98 -16.50
CA ARG A 42 19.03 -15.60 -17.62
C ARG A 42 18.38 -15.31 -18.98
N ILE A 43 17.04 -15.30 -19.03
CA ILE A 43 16.27 -15.00 -20.25
C ILE A 43 15.96 -13.50 -20.40
N GLY A 44 16.52 -12.62 -19.54
CA GLY A 44 16.42 -11.17 -19.68
C GLY A 44 15.04 -10.56 -19.34
N ILE A 45 14.13 -11.33 -18.72
CA ILE A 45 12.80 -10.83 -18.33
C ILE A 45 12.87 -9.92 -17.08
N LEU A 46 13.80 -10.18 -16.15
CA LEU A 46 13.93 -9.42 -14.94
C LEU A 46 14.91 -8.27 -15.13
N PRO A 47 14.47 -6.99 -15.07
CA PRO A 47 15.36 -5.86 -15.15
C PRO A 47 16.40 -5.87 -14.02
N LYS A 48 17.66 -5.51 -14.34
CA LYS A 48 18.79 -5.53 -13.38
C LYS A 48 18.51 -4.78 -12.07
N ARG A 49 17.71 -3.70 -12.11
CA ARG A 49 17.33 -2.92 -10.92
C ARG A 49 16.63 -3.75 -9.83
N TYR A 50 15.86 -4.79 -10.23
CA TYR A 50 15.11 -5.62 -9.28
C TYR A 50 15.90 -6.81 -8.74
N THR A 51 17.08 -7.09 -9.26
CA THR A 51 17.90 -8.23 -8.82
C THR A 51 18.45 -8.03 -7.42
N LYS A 52 18.67 -6.77 -7.02
CA LYS A 52 19.25 -6.39 -5.71
C LYS A 52 18.20 -6.25 -4.59
N TRP A 53 16.92 -6.39 -4.90
CA TRP A 53 15.87 -6.27 -3.89
C TRP A 53 15.86 -7.51 -3.00
N GLU A 54 16.00 -7.27 -1.71
CA GLU A 54 15.86 -8.30 -0.67
C GLU A 54 14.43 -8.29 -0.16
N TRP A 55 13.82 -9.44 -0.12
CA TRP A 55 12.45 -9.64 0.32
C TRP A 55 12.44 -10.39 1.64
N PRO A 56 11.40 -10.20 2.50
CA PRO A 56 11.30 -10.93 3.75
C PRO A 56 11.18 -12.43 3.50
N LYS A 57 11.81 -13.23 4.37
CA LYS A 57 11.87 -14.70 4.24
C LYS A 57 10.49 -15.37 4.40
N ASN A 58 9.62 -14.76 5.20
CA ASN A 58 8.27 -15.27 5.53
C ASN A 58 7.18 -14.70 4.61
N LEU A 59 7.49 -14.46 3.34
CA LEU A 59 6.57 -13.91 2.36
C LEU A 59 5.42 -14.87 2.02
N VAL A 60 4.19 -14.40 2.16
CA VAL A 60 2.95 -15.06 1.72
C VAL A 60 2.52 -14.45 0.38
N ILE A 61 2.45 -15.27 -0.66
CA ILE A 61 1.95 -14.82 -1.98
C ILE A 61 0.43 -14.86 -1.97
N HIS A 62 -0.19 -13.68 -1.90
CA HIS A 62 -1.65 -13.57 -1.88
C HIS A 62 -2.13 -12.21 -2.43
N ASP A 63 -3.21 -12.25 -3.20
CA ASP A 63 -3.86 -11.05 -3.73
C ASP A 63 -4.78 -10.44 -2.66
N CYS A 64 -4.38 -9.30 -2.08
CA CYS A 64 -5.10 -8.63 -1.01
C CYS A 64 -6.51 -8.12 -1.40
N ARG A 65 -6.90 -8.19 -2.66
CA ARG A 65 -8.28 -7.92 -3.12
C ARG A 65 -9.23 -9.09 -2.88
N LYS A 66 -8.68 -10.27 -2.56
CA LYS A 66 -9.43 -11.49 -2.24
C LYS A 66 -9.49 -11.65 -0.73
N LYS A 67 -10.36 -12.55 -0.26
CA LYS A 67 -10.44 -12.94 1.15
C LYS A 67 -9.05 -13.31 1.67
N LEU A 68 -8.59 -12.63 2.73
CA LEU A 68 -7.28 -12.85 3.29
C LEU A 68 -7.17 -14.23 3.95
N PRO A 69 -6.02 -14.94 3.83
CA PRO A 69 -5.83 -16.31 4.29
C PRO A 69 -5.60 -16.39 5.82
N PHE A 70 -6.34 -15.59 6.57
CA PHE A 70 -6.26 -15.50 8.02
C PHE A 70 -7.63 -15.70 8.65
N LYS A 71 -7.65 -16.19 9.89
CA LYS A 71 -8.88 -16.37 10.69
C LYS A 71 -9.39 -15.01 11.19
N ASP A 72 -10.66 -14.98 11.55
CA ASP A 72 -11.28 -13.84 12.22
C ASP A 72 -10.56 -13.59 13.56
N ASN A 73 -10.37 -12.31 13.90
CA ASN A 73 -9.77 -11.88 15.15
C ASN A 73 -8.39 -12.54 15.45
N GLN A 74 -7.58 -12.71 14.43
CA GLN A 74 -6.27 -13.34 14.54
C GLN A 74 -5.13 -12.33 14.78
N MET A 75 -5.20 -11.13 14.17
CA MET A 75 -4.12 -10.16 14.15
C MET A 75 -4.27 -9.12 15.26
N ASP A 76 -3.16 -8.78 15.92
CA ASP A 76 -3.10 -7.65 16.82
C ASP A 76 -2.92 -6.34 16.05
N TYR A 77 -2.15 -6.39 14.94
CA TYR A 77 -1.85 -5.23 14.10
C TYR A 77 -1.92 -5.57 12.61
N VAL A 78 -2.47 -4.66 11.84
CA VAL A 78 -2.43 -4.65 10.37
C VAL A 78 -1.72 -3.39 9.92
N TYR A 79 -0.75 -3.54 9.05
CA TYR A 79 -0.03 -2.45 8.39
C TYR A 79 -0.19 -2.58 6.88
N THR A 80 -0.44 -1.48 6.20
CA THR A 80 -0.47 -1.40 4.74
C THR A 80 0.04 -0.04 4.28
N SER A 81 0.94 -0.04 3.32
CA SER A 81 1.57 1.18 2.81
C SER A 81 1.64 1.14 1.29
N HIS A 82 1.12 2.16 0.65
CA HIS A 82 1.12 2.32 -0.81
C HIS A 82 0.58 1.09 -1.55
N LEU A 83 -0.60 0.62 -1.11
CA LEU A 83 -1.28 -0.54 -1.70
C LEU A 83 -2.69 -0.20 -2.19
N ILE A 84 -3.52 0.43 -1.34
CA ILE A 84 -4.95 0.59 -1.65
C ILE A 84 -5.23 1.60 -2.75
N GLU A 85 -4.30 2.52 -3.03
CA GLU A 85 -4.38 3.43 -4.16
C GLU A 85 -4.29 2.73 -5.52
N HIS A 86 -3.74 1.52 -5.55
CA HIS A 86 -3.71 0.68 -6.75
C HIS A 86 -5.00 -0.12 -6.97
N PHE A 87 -5.94 -0.04 -6.06
CA PHE A 87 -7.24 -0.70 -6.12
C PHE A 87 -8.32 0.27 -6.58
N SER A 88 -9.40 -0.26 -7.18
CA SER A 88 -10.63 0.52 -7.30
C SER A 88 -11.19 0.79 -5.90
N LYS A 89 -12.03 1.81 -5.76
CA LYS A 89 -12.65 2.14 -4.47
C LYS A 89 -13.38 0.92 -3.85
N TYR A 90 -14.07 0.14 -4.68
CA TYR A 90 -14.73 -1.09 -4.26
C TYR A 90 -13.76 -2.16 -3.76
N GLU A 91 -12.67 -2.41 -4.50
CA GLU A 91 -11.63 -3.37 -4.10
C GLU A 91 -10.95 -2.94 -2.77
N ALA A 92 -10.75 -1.63 -2.58
CA ALA A 92 -10.17 -1.09 -1.35
C ALA A 92 -11.11 -1.27 -0.13
N ILE A 93 -12.42 -1.01 -0.29
CA ILE A 93 -13.43 -1.27 0.76
C ILE A 93 -13.44 -2.75 1.13
N ASN A 94 -13.42 -3.65 0.16
CA ASN A 94 -13.38 -5.10 0.43
C ASN A 94 -12.13 -5.50 1.21
N MET A 95 -10.96 -4.96 0.85
CA MET A 95 -9.73 -5.20 1.59
C MET A 95 -9.81 -4.67 3.02
N LEU A 96 -10.34 -3.46 3.25
CA LEU A 96 -10.48 -2.89 4.58
C LEU A 96 -11.47 -3.69 5.45
N ASN A 97 -12.55 -4.20 4.88
CA ASN A 97 -13.47 -5.12 5.56
C ASN A 97 -12.75 -6.42 5.97
N GLU A 98 -11.87 -6.97 5.12
CA GLU A 98 -11.05 -8.12 5.47
C GLU A 98 -10.02 -7.77 6.57
N CYS A 99 -9.41 -6.59 6.54
CA CYS A 99 -8.55 -6.10 7.62
C CYS A 99 -9.33 -6.01 8.94
N PHE A 100 -10.56 -5.49 8.90
CA PHE A 100 -11.44 -5.45 10.07
C PHE A 100 -11.78 -6.86 10.58
N ARG A 101 -12.09 -7.80 9.69
CA ARG A 101 -12.40 -9.19 10.05
C ARG A 101 -11.23 -9.85 10.77
N ILE A 102 -10.01 -9.75 10.24
CA ILE A 102 -8.83 -10.45 10.78
C ILE A 102 -8.26 -9.79 12.03
N LEU A 103 -8.49 -8.49 12.26
CA LEU A 103 -8.06 -7.79 13.48
C LEU A 103 -8.82 -8.31 14.71
N LYS A 104 -8.11 -8.46 15.81
CA LYS A 104 -8.72 -8.69 17.13
C LYS A 104 -9.46 -7.43 17.59
N PRO A 105 -10.49 -7.57 18.43
CA PRO A 105 -11.05 -6.44 19.16
C PRO A 105 -9.93 -5.67 19.90
N GLY A 106 -9.89 -4.35 19.76
CA GLY A 106 -8.82 -3.50 20.27
C GLY A 106 -7.54 -3.47 19.42
N GLY A 107 -7.46 -4.24 18.33
CA GLY A 107 -6.34 -4.21 17.39
C GLY A 107 -6.35 -2.97 16.49
N TYR A 108 -5.19 -2.59 15.99
CA TYR A 108 -5.00 -1.38 15.18
C TYR A 108 -4.66 -1.72 13.73
N ILE A 109 -5.19 -0.88 12.83
CA ILE A 109 -4.73 -0.79 11.44
C ILE A 109 -3.98 0.52 11.22
N ARG A 110 -2.87 0.47 10.48
CA ARG A 110 -2.20 1.64 9.92
C ARG A 110 -2.25 1.58 8.41
N VAL A 111 -2.83 2.61 7.81
CA VAL A 111 -2.97 2.78 6.36
C VAL A 111 -2.16 3.99 5.93
N ILE A 112 -1.29 3.81 4.94
CA ILE A 112 -0.46 4.86 4.38
C ILE A 112 -0.72 4.92 2.88
N VAL A 113 -1.00 6.11 2.38
CA VAL A 113 -1.31 6.37 0.96
C VAL A 113 -0.69 7.70 0.53
N PRO A 114 -0.54 7.99 -0.77
CA PRO A 114 -0.25 9.35 -1.22
C PRO A 114 -1.30 10.33 -0.71
N ASP A 115 -0.87 11.48 -0.17
CA ASP A 115 -1.75 12.50 0.38
C ASP A 115 -2.32 13.40 -0.72
N LEU A 116 -3.56 13.13 -1.16
CA LEU A 116 -4.22 13.90 -2.20
C LEU A 116 -4.36 15.39 -1.85
N GLU A 117 -4.69 15.71 -0.57
CA GLU A 117 -4.81 17.09 -0.11
C GLU A 117 -3.47 17.83 -0.26
N LEU A 118 -2.37 17.22 0.15
CA LEU A 118 -1.03 17.77 0.01
C LEU A 118 -0.67 17.98 -1.47
N LEU A 119 -0.90 16.98 -2.32
CA LEU A 119 -0.61 17.06 -3.75
C LEU A 119 -1.40 18.18 -4.43
N ALA A 120 -2.70 18.30 -4.14
CA ALA A 120 -3.56 19.34 -4.69
C ALA A 120 -3.10 20.73 -4.25
N ARG A 121 -2.78 20.91 -2.97
CA ARG A 121 -2.26 22.17 -2.44
C ARG A 121 -0.94 22.56 -3.11
N LYS A 122 0.02 21.63 -3.21
CA LYS A 122 1.30 21.87 -3.87
C LYS A 122 1.17 22.23 -5.35
N TYR A 123 0.17 21.68 -6.04
CA TYR A 123 -0.17 22.06 -7.40
C TYR A 123 -0.69 23.50 -7.48
N VAL A 124 -1.62 23.89 -6.60
CA VAL A 124 -2.18 25.24 -6.56
C VAL A 124 -1.12 26.29 -6.16
N GLU A 125 -0.19 25.94 -5.28
CA GLU A 125 0.97 26.75 -4.88
C GLU A 125 2.04 26.86 -5.99
N CYS A 126 1.88 26.16 -7.11
CA CYS A 126 2.86 26.08 -8.19
C CYS A 126 4.25 25.59 -7.72
N ASP A 127 4.30 24.68 -6.73
CA ASP A 127 5.54 24.18 -6.14
C ASP A 127 6.20 23.11 -7.03
N HIS A 128 6.87 23.55 -8.10
CA HIS A 128 7.64 22.68 -8.99
C HIS A 128 8.72 21.88 -8.27
N ASN A 129 9.36 22.49 -7.26
CA ASN A 129 10.46 21.85 -6.54
C ASN A 129 9.98 20.62 -5.75
N PHE A 130 8.80 20.72 -5.13
CA PHE A 130 8.19 19.59 -4.45
C PHE A 130 7.98 18.41 -5.40
N PHE A 131 7.38 18.66 -6.57
CA PHE A 131 7.11 17.59 -7.53
C PHE A 131 8.39 17.01 -8.13
N LEU A 132 9.37 17.84 -8.48
CA LEU A 132 10.66 17.38 -9.01
C LEU A 132 11.46 16.57 -8.00
N ALA A 133 11.43 16.93 -6.71
CA ALA A 133 12.12 16.21 -5.66
C ALA A 133 11.52 14.80 -5.44
N ASN A 134 10.21 14.65 -5.68
CA ASN A 134 9.45 13.43 -5.44
C ASN A 134 9.10 12.64 -6.72
N THR A 135 9.68 13.02 -7.86
CA THR A 135 9.50 12.34 -9.15
C THR A 135 10.82 11.71 -9.63
N ASP A 136 10.74 10.66 -10.42
CA ASP A 136 11.91 10.02 -11.01
C ASP A 136 12.66 11.01 -11.92
N LYS A 137 13.89 11.36 -11.54
CA LYS A 137 14.73 12.39 -12.20
C LYS A 137 14.99 12.16 -13.70
N ARG A 138 14.71 10.95 -14.20
CA ARG A 138 14.87 10.62 -15.64
C ARG A 138 13.92 11.42 -16.55
N HIS A 139 12.84 11.96 -15.99
CA HIS A 139 11.79 12.68 -16.71
C HIS A 139 11.74 14.18 -16.38
N ALA A 140 12.72 14.70 -15.63
CA ALA A 140 12.64 16.03 -15.01
C ALA A 140 13.07 17.20 -15.91
N LYS A 141 13.49 16.97 -17.16
CA LYS A 141 13.87 18.08 -18.08
C LYS A 141 12.65 18.48 -18.91
N ASP A 142 12.28 19.75 -18.82
CA ASP A 142 11.22 20.38 -19.62
C ASP A 142 9.78 19.91 -19.35
N ILE A 143 9.49 19.39 -18.13
CA ILE A 143 8.15 18.95 -17.76
C ILE A 143 7.39 20.09 -17.09
N VAL A 144 6.19 20.38 -17.58
CA VAL A 144 5.27 21.35 -16.96
C VAL A 144 4.64 20.77 -15.68
N LEU A 145 4.22 21.67 -14.78
CA LEU A 145 3.68 21.27 -13.45
C LEU A 145 2.49 20.31 -13.57
N ALA A 146 1.62 20.51 -14.56
CA ALA A 146 0.47 19.63 -14.79
C ALA A 146 0.89 18.17 -15.08
N ASP A 147 1.97 17.97 -15.86
CA ASP A 147 2.47 16.62 -16.14
C ASP A 147 3.08 15.99 -14.90
N LEU A 148 3.85 16.75 -14.10
CA LEU A 148 4.38 16.30 -12.82
C LEU A 148 3.28 15.88 -11.85
N PHE A 149 2.19 16.66 -11.78
CA PHE A 149 1.02 16.33 -10.96
C PHE A 149 0.32 15.06 -11.48
N ASN A 150 0.09 14.96 -12.79
CA ASN A 150 -0.54 13.78 -13.39
C ASN A 150 0.28 12.50 -13.20
N MET A 151 1.59 12.57 -13.07
CA MET A 151 2.42 11.40 -12.78
C MET A 151 2.06 10.71 -11.47
N TRP A 152 1.44 11.40 -10.52
CA TRP A 152 0.93 10.82 -9.28
C TRP A 152 -0.33 9.97 -9.47
N PHE A 153 -1.12 10.24 -10.50
CA PHE A 153 -2.31 9.47 -10.84
C PHE A 153 -1.99 8.28 -11.77
N TYR A 154 -1.00 8.45 -12.65
CA TYR A 154 -0.73 7.51 -13.74
C TYR A 154 0.69 6.95 -13.71
N THR A 155 1.19 6.63 -12.54
CA THR A 155 2.61 6.38 -12.24
C THR A 155 3.36 5.43 -13.18
N GLU A 156 2.67 4.58 -13.96
CA GLU A 156 3.36 3.59 -14.80
C GLU A 156 2.94 3.61 -16.29
N LYS A 157 1.74 4.10 -16.63
CA LYS A 157 1.22 3.99 -17.99
C LYS A 157 1.77 5.04 -18.96
N ASN A 158 2.27 6.17 -18.46
CA ASN A 158 2.77 7.28 -19.28
C ASN A 158 4.30 7.27 -19.42
N ARG A 159 4.98 6.23 -18.95
CA ARG A 159 6.38 6.02 -19.30
C ARG A 159 6.46 5.57 -20.73
N GLU A 160 7.52 6.01 -21.44
CA GLU A 160 7.74 5.65 -22.85
C GLU A 160 7.45 4.17 -23.10
N PRO A 161 6.83 3.84 -24.26
CA PRO A 161 6.56 2.48 -24.63
C PRO A 161 7.87 1.69 -24.56
N ILE A 162 7.98 0.78 -23.62
CA ILE A 162 9.12 -0.12 -23.59
C ILE A 162 9.02 -0.95 -24.86
N SER A 163 9.92 -0.70 -25.77
CA SER A 163 9.98 -1.30 -27.12
C SER A 163 10.21 -2.81 -27.10
N SER A 164 10.23 -3.43 -25.91
CA SER A 164 10.39 -4.88 -25.75
C SER A 164 9.07 -5.54 -25.37
N PHE A 165 8.80 -6.71 -25.90
CA PHE A 165 7.68 -7.59 -25.50
C PHE A 165 7.58 -7.76 -23.98
N TYR A 166 8.72 -7.86 -23.30
CA TYR A 166 8.82 -8.03 -21.86
C TYR A 166 8.45 -6.76 -21.07
N GLY A 167 8.77 -5.60 -21.61
CA GLY A 167 8.35 -4.33 -21.01
C GLY A 167 6.84 -4.13 -21.09
N SER A 168 6.22 -4.50 -22.22
CA SER A 168 4.77 -4.48 -22.37
C SER A 168 4.09 -5.45 -21.39
N LEU A 169 4.67 -6.63 -21.20
CA LEU A 169 4.17 -7.61 -20.22
C LEU A 169 4.30 -7.09 -18.78
N TYR A 170 5.44 -6.48 -18.44
CA TYR A 170 5.65 -5.86 -17.12
C TYR A 170 4.63 -4.75 -16.85
N HIS A 171 4.39 -3.84 -17.81
CA HIS A 171 3.37 -2.79 -17.68
C HIS A 171 1.94 -3.33 -17.54
N LYS A 172 1.66 -4.50 -18.09
CA LYS A 172 0.37 -5.16 -17.93
C LYS A 172 0.13 -5.65 -16.49
N PHE A 173 1.20 -5.95 -15.78
CA PHE A 173 1.16 -6.43 -14.39
C PHE A 173 1.45 -5.35 -13.34
N THR A 174 2.06 -4.20 -13.73
CA THR A 174 2.21 -3.05 -12.83
C THR A 174 0.97 -2.17 -12.94
N ARG A 175 0.41 -1.83 -11.79
CA ARG A 175 -0.81 -1.02 -11.71
C ARG A 175 -0.44 0.39 -11.33
N GLY A 176 -0.85 1.36 -12.14
CA GLY A 176 -0.85 2.78 -11.73
C GLY A 176 -1.85 3.01 -10.59
N HIS A 177 -1.79 4.19 -9.99
CA HIS A 177 -2.80 4.59 -9.02
C HIS A 177 -4.17 4.65 -9.71
N LYS A 178 -5.17 4.07 -9.08
CA LYS A 178 -6.57 4.09 -9.54
C LYS A 178 -7.39 5.08 -8.76
N TRP A 179 -7.03 5.28 -7.49
CA TRP A 179 -7.76 6.14 -6.59
C TRP A 179 -6.80 6.77 -5.57
N LEU A 180 -6.83 8.08 -5.42
CA LEU A 180 -6.08 8.78 -4.38
C LEU A 180 -7.03 9.19 -3.25
N TYR A 181 -6.46 9.33 -2.06
CA TYR A 181 -7.19 9.59 -0.83
C TYR A 181 -6.65 10.84 -0.14
N ASP A 182 -7.55 11.60 0.45
CA ASP A 182 -7.29 12.54 1.53
C ASP A 182 -7.72 11.95 2.88
N PHE A 183 -7.51 12.69 3.96
CA PHE A 183 -7.87 12.21 5.29
C PHE A 183 -9.37 12.01 5.46
N GLU A 184 -10.21 12.88 4.88
CA GLU A 184 -11.67 12.81 5.01
C GLU A 184 -12.21 11.57 4.31
N SER A 185 -11.86 11.35 3.05
CA SER A 185 -12.34 10.21 2.25
C SER A 185 -11.87 8.86 2.81
N LEU A 186 -10.61 8.78 3.28
CA LEU A 186 -10.08 7.56 3.90
C LEU A 186 -10.72 7.30 5.27
N SER A 187 -10.94 8.34 6.06
CA SER A 187 -11.59 8.22 7.37
C SER A 187 -13.03 7.76 7.25
N LEU A 188 -13.78 8.31 6.29
CA LEU A 188 -15.15 7.87 6.02
C LEU A 188 -15.18 6.39 5.63
N MET A 189 -14.30 5.97 4.73
CA MET A 189 -14.21 4.58 4.28
C MET A 189 -13.85 3.62 5.42
N LEU A 190 -12.91 4.00 6.32
CA LEU A 190 -12.57 3.22 7.51
C LEU A 190 -13.75 3.13 8.48
N LYS A 191 -14.47 4.25 8.69
CA LYS A 191 -15.66 4.31 9.54
C LYS A 191 -16.76 3.40 9.00
N ASP A 192 -17.01 3.41 7.70
CA ASP A 192 -17.99 2.55 7.03
C ASP A 192 -17.62 1.05 7.15
N CYS A 193 -16.34 0.72 7.27
CA CYS A 193 -15.88 -0.64 7.59
C CYS A 193 -15.98 -1.00 9.09
N GLY A 194 -16.45 -0.10 9.95
CA GLY A 194 -16.66 -0.32 11.39
C GLY A 194 -15.49 0.06 12.30
N PHE A 195 -14.43 0.66 11.76
CA PHE A 195 -13.32 1.16 12.57
C PHE A 195 -13.71 2.40 13.38
N ILE A 196 -13.09 2.56 14.53
CA ILE A 196 -13.22 3.71 15.43
C ILE A 196 -11.85 4.31 15.74
N ASP A 197 -11.81 5.42 16.48
CA ASP A 197 -10.58 6.13 16.88
C ASP A 197 -9.67 6.43 15.69
N ILE A 198 -10.29 6.86 14.57
CA ILE A 198 -9.60 7.14 13.31
C ILE A 198 -8.84 8.45 13.45
N LYS A 199 -7.52 8.40 13.31
CA LYS A 199 -6.63 9.55 13.52
C LYS A 199 -5.61 9.70 12.40
N ARG A 200 -5.42 10.93 11.93
CA ARG A 200 -4.23 11.30 11.16
C ARG A 200 -3.02 11.21 12.09
N ARG A 201 -1.97 10.58 11.65
CA ARG A 201 -0.72 10.42 12.39
C ARG A 201 0.41 11.11 11.66
N LYS A 202 1.50 11.36 12.38
CA LYS A 202 2.74 11.76 11.75
C LYS A 202 3.56 10.53 11.34
N TYR A 203 4.56 10.80 10.52
CA TYR A 203 5.58 9.82 10.16
C TYR A 203 6.21 9.23 11.42
N ARG A 204 6.24 7.91 11.51
CA ARG A 204 6.79 7.13 12.64
C ARG A 204 6.12 7.34 14.00
N GLU A 205 4.96 7.96 14.05
CA GLU A 205 4.18 8.16 15.29
C GLU A 205 2.88 7.36 15.22
N GLY A 206 2.59 6.55 16.24
CA GLY A 206 1.34 5.80 16.31
C GLY A 206 1.33 4.67 17.33
N ASN A 207 0.28 3.85 17.28
CA ASN A 207 0.09 2.69 18.15
C ASN A 207 0.61 1.38 17.55
N VAL A 208 0.76 1.34 16.23
CA VAL A 208 1.32 0.19 15.52
C VAL A 208 2.84 0.12 15.79
N PRO A 209 3.39 -1.04 16.12
CA PRO A 209 4.81 -1.17 16.42
C PRO A 209 5.69 -1.11 15.16
N ASP A 210 6.99 -0.96 15.37
CA ASP A 210 8.03 -1.03 14.31
C ASP A 210 7.95 0.08 13.24
N LEU A 211 7.30 1.20 13.52
CA LEU A 211 7.09 2.29 12.55
C LEU A 211 8.39 2.91 12.05
N GLU A 212 9.44 2.89 12.86
CA GLU A 212 10.76 3.36 12.43
C GLU A 212 11.32 2.58 11.24
N PHE A 213 10.94 1.30 11.14
CA PHE A 213 11.33 0.42 10.05
C PHE A 213 10.31 0.41 8.91
N LEU A 214 9.02 0.44 9.24
CA LEU A 214 7.93 0.23 8.27
C LEU A 214 7.54 1.49 7.53
N ASP A 215 7.49 2.66 8.21
CA ASP A 215 7.07 3.91 7.59
C ASP A 215 8.12 4.44 6.61
N HIS A 216 7.64 4.84 5.44
CA HIS A 216 8.43 5.42 4.37
C HIS A 216 7.70 6.61 3.75
N PHE A 217 8.40 7.38 2.90
CA PHE A 217 7.83 8.48 2.11
C PHE A 217 7.21 9.61 2.95
N GLN A 218 7.97 10.09 3.95
CA GLN A 218 7.56 11.13 4.89
C GLN A 218 6.92 12.35 4.24
N GLU A 219 7.51 12.82 3.13
CA GLU A 219 7.16 14.11 2.50
C GLU A 219 5.86 14.07 1.70
N THR A 220 5.35 12.88 1.35
CA THR A 220 4.30 12.75 0.33
C THR A 220 3.13 11.90 0.77
N SER A 221 3.19 11.33 1.98
CA SER A 221 2.20 10.34 2.43
C SER A 221 1.29 10.85 3.53
N LEU A 222 0.04 10.44 3.44
CA LEU A 222 -0.96 10.49 4.50
C LEU A 222 -0.84 9.22 5.35
N TYR A 223 -0.72 9.39 6.66
CA TYR A 223 -0.66 8.31 7.66
C TYR A 223 -1.95 8.32 8.46
N VAL A 224 -2.69 7.21 8.45
CA VAL A 224 -3.94 7.08 9.21
C VAL A 224 -3.89 5.81 10.04
N GLU A 225 -4.24 5.93 11.31
CA GLU A 225 -4.50 4.78 12.20
C GLU A 225 -5.95 4.74 12.60
N ALA A 226 -6.46 3.52 12.78
CA ALA A 226 -7.80 3.26 13.28
C ALA A 226 -7.80 1.99 14.13
N MET A 227 -8.78 1.85 15.01
CA MET A 227 -8.90 0.73 15.93
C MET A 227 -10.18 -0.07 15.66
N LYS A 228 -10.11 -1.39 15.74
CA LYS A 228 -11.30 -2.24 15.81
C LYS A 228 -11.91 -2.14 17.22
N PRO A 229 -13.22 -1.87 17.36
CA PRO A 229 -13.87 -1.79 18.68
C PRO A 229 -13.61 -3.01 19.56
N THR A 230 -13.41 -2.81 20.86
CA THR A 230 -13.27 -3.91 21.83
C THR A 230 -14.58 -4.65 22.07
N HIS A 231 -15.71 -3.97 21.91
CA HIS A 231 -17.06 -4.53 21.99
C HIS A 231 -17.80 -4.21 20.69
N THR A 232 -18.24 -5.22 19.97
CA THR A 232 -19.16 -5.05 18.85
C THR A 232 -20.52 -4.67 19.43
N ASN A 233 -20.93 -3.41 19.22
CA ASN A 233 -22.30 -3.01 19.50
C ASN A 233 -23.21 -3.65 18.42
N PRO A 234 -24.11 -4.58 18.76
CA PRO A 234 -24.95 -5.26 17.77
C PRO A 234 -25.77 -4.31 16.91
N LYS A 235 -26.11 -3.12 17.41
CA LYS A 235 -26.87 -2.09 16.68
C LYS A 235 -26.08 -1.43 15.54
N LEU A 236 -24.75 -1.48 15.56
CA LEU A 236 -23.93 -0.97 14.45
C LEU A 236 -23.90 -1.95 13.27
N LEU A 237 -23.99 -3.25 13.51
CA LEU A 237 -24.03 -4.26 12.45
C LEU A 237 -25.34 -4.22 11.63
N GLU A 238 -26.46 -3.88 12.23
CA GLU A 238 -27.75 -3.79 11.52
C GLU A 238 -27.86 -2.58 10.57
N SER A 239 -27.10 -1.52 10.82
CA SER A 239 -27.06 -0.33 9.94
C SER A 239 -26.24 -0.53 8.68
N PHE A 240 -25.39 -1.55 8.62
CA PHE A 240 -24.54 -1.88 7.47
C PHE A 240 -25.15 -2.93 6.53
N LEU A 241 -26.28 -3.57 6.92
CA LEU A 241 -26.98 -4.56 6.11
C LEU A 241 -28.23 -3.96 5.38
N ARG A 242 -28.42 -2.68 5.47
CA ARG A 242 -29.43 -1.90 4.72
C ARG A 242 -28.72 -0.98 3.74
#